data_2e91d454ce3db23bc70e2e351d267570
#
_entry.id   2e91d454ce3db23bc70e2e351d267570
#
_cell.length_a   1.000
_cell.length_b   1.000
_cell.length_c   1.000
_cell.angle_alpha   90.00
_cell.angle_beta   90.00
_cell.angle_gamma   90.00
#
_symmetry.space_group_name_H-M   'P 1'
#
loop_
_entity.id
_entity.type
_entity.pdbx_description
1 polymer ?
#
loop_
_entity_poly.entity_id
_entity_poly.type
_entity_poly.pdbx_seq_one_letter_code
_entity_poly.pdbx_strand_id
1 'polypeptide(L)'
;MKMRLHATTTSPFVRKVLVVAHESGLMRDIELVPTNPHTDESLRLDNPLCKIPTLILANGEVLFDSPVVCEYLDSLHHGAQLFPKDGLERWSALRLQALGDGILDATLSRRMEIMRAPTEQSPEWIERWMLASSASLDWLEQHAHLLEEPIRIGHVAIGCALGYFGVRFPDDDWRTGRSSLAVWFDRFDTRPSMRATSHEALSKLPPTQIKSGGPVARQ
;
A
#
# COMPACT_ATOMS: atom_id res chain seq x y z
N MET A 1 -18.94 -10.96 -12.76
CA MET A 1 -18.93 -9.61 -12.19
C MET A 1 -17.50 -9.27 -11.79
N LYS A 2 -17.10 -7.99 -11.89
CA LYS A 2 -15.80 -7.55 -11.41
C LYS A 2 -15.80 -7.38 -9.89
N MET A 3 -14.65 -7.58 -9.26
CA MET A 3 -14.40 -7.14 -7.89
C MET A 3 -14.39 -5.60 -7.85
N ARG A 4 -14.81 -4.99 -6.74
CA ARG A 4 -14.82 -3.53 -6.57
C ARG A 4 -13.91 -3.15 -5.42
N LEU A 5 -12.95 -2.26 -5.68
CA LEU A 5 -11.99 -1.81 -4.69
C LEU A 5 -12.26 -0.35 -4.31
N HIS A 6 -12.65 -0.10 -3.07
CA HIS A 6 -12.69 1.25 -2.52
C HIS A 6 -11.28 1.84 -2.44
N ALA A 7 -11.08 2.97 -3.10
CA ALA A 7 -9.75 3.50 -3.37
C ALA A 7 -9.69 5.03 -3.41
N THR A 8 -8.53 5.58 -3.04
CA THR A 8 -8.08 6.92 -3.45
C THR A 8 -6.79 6.80 -4.22
N THR A 9 -6.49 7.79 -5.04
CA THR A 9 -5.24 7.88 -5.80
C THR A 9 -4.01 8.14 -4.94
N THR A 10 -4.22 8.51 -3.67
CA THR A 10 -3.14 8.92 -2.75
C THR A 10 -2.86 7.91 -1.64
N SER A 11 -3.69 6.88 -1.48
CA SER A 11 -3.49 5.88 -0.43
C SER A 11 -2.35 4.92 -0.78
N PRO A 12 -1.30 4.81 0.05
CA PRO A 12 -0.22 3.88 -0.21
C PRO A 12 -0.64 2.41 -0.02
N PHE A 13 -1.61 2.15 0.86
CA PHE A 13 -2.16 0.81 1.07
C PHE A 13 -3.02 0.36 -0.12
N VAL A 14 -3.75 1.28 -0.75
CA VAL A 14 -4.42 1.02 -2.03
C VAL A 14 -3.37 0.75 -3.11
N ARG A 15 -2.31 1.55 -3.20
CA ARG A 15 -1.21 1.33 -4.15
C ARG A 15 -0.63 -0.08 -4.01
N LYS A 16 -0.40 -0.56 -2.78
CA LYS A 16 0.08 -1.92 -2.51
C LYS A 16 -0.84 -2.98 -3.14
N VAL A 17 -2.15 -2.86 -2.94
CA VAL A 17 -3.15 -3.77 -3.56
C VAL A 17 -3.09 -3.70 -5.08
N LEU A 18 -2.99 -2.51 -5.65
CA LEU A 18 -2.91 -2.33 -7.11
C LEU A 18 -1.62 -2.92 -7.70
N VAL A 19 -0.49 -2.77 -7.02
CA VAL A 19 0.77 -3.40 -7.43
C VAL A 19 0.61 -4.92 -7.45
N VAL A 20 0.05 -5.51 -6.38
CA VAL A 20 -0.23 -6.96 -6.33
C VAL A 20 -1.17 -7.37 -7.47
N ALA A 21 -2.24 -6.63 -7.71
CA ALA A 21 -3.18 -6.91 -8.81
C ALA A 21 -2.50 -6.86 -10.19
N HIS A 22 -1.53 -5.95 -10.38
CA HIS A 22 -0.72 -5.91 -11.60
C HIS A 22 0.21 -7.12 -11.73
N GLU A 23 0.96 -7.46 -10.69
CA GLU A 23 1.88 -8.61 -10.68
C GLU A 23 1.13 -9.94 -10.88
N SER A 24 -0.11 -10.01 -10.39
CA SER A 24 -1.00 -11.18 -10.53
C SER A 24 -1.82 -11.17 -11.84
N GLY A 25 -1.73 -10.13 -12.68
CA GLY A 25 -2.50 -10.01 -13.92
C GLY A 25 -4.00 -9.74 -13.75
N LEU A 26 -4.44 -9.35 -12.54
CA LEU A 26 -5.87 -9.23 -12.15
C LEU A 26 -6.44 -7.81 -12.29
N MET A 27 -5.66 -6.83 -12.78
CA MET A 27 -6.14 -5.44 -12.88
C MET A 27 -7.44 -5.28 -13.70
N ARG A 28 -7.66 -6.15 -14.70
CA ARG A 28 -8.88 -6.10 -15.53
C ARG A 28 -10.13 -6.59 -14.80
N ASP A 29 -9.94 -7.33 -13.70
CA ASP A 29 -11.02 -7.91 -12.90
C ASP A 29 -11.39 -7.03 -11.71
N ILE A 30 -10.71 -5.88 -11.54
CA ILE A 30 -10.95 -4.92 -10.47
C ILE A 30 -11.52 -3.62 -11.06
N GLU A 31 -12.62 -3.17 -10.48
CA GLU A 31 -13.20 -1.84 -10.69
C GLU A 31 -12.84 -0.95 -9.49
N LEU A 32 -12.24 0.22 -9.75
CA LEU A 32 -11.95 1.17 -8.68
C LEU A 32 -13.19 1.99 -8.34
N VAL A 33 -13.52 2.05 -7.05
CA VAL A 33 -14.59 2.88 -6.49
C VAL A 33 -13.95 4.03 -5.72
N PRO A 34 -14.04 5.27 -6.21
CA PRO A 34 -13.51 6.42 -5.48
C PRO A 34 -14.20 6.56 -4.16
N THR A 35 -13.43 6.58 -3.10
CA THR A 35 -13.96 6.64 -1.75
C THR A 35 -13.04 7.45 -0.86
N ASN A 36 -13.54 8.54 -0.31
CA ASN A 36 -12.79 9.29 0.69
C ASN A 36 -13.15 8.77 2.09
N PRO A 37 -12.24 8.03 2.77
CA PRO A 37 -12.53 7.42 4.07
C PRO A 37 -12.78 8.44 5.20
N HIS A 38 -12.49 9.72 4.97
CA HIS A 38 -12.70 10.78 5.96
C HIS A 38 -14.09 11.42 5.84
N THR A 39 -14.77 11.27 4.71
CA THR A 39 -16.06 11.96 4.45
C THR A 39 -17.16 11.02 3.96
N ASP A 40 -16.81 9.82 3.50
CA ASP A 40 -17.76 8.86 2.95
C ASP A 40 -18.17 7.84 4.02
N GLU A 41 -19.18 8.22 4.82
CA GLU A 41 -19.71 7.34 5.88
C GLU A 41 -20.34 6.05 5.32
N SER A 42 -20.72 6.02 4.04
CA SER A 42 -21.28 4.81 3.41
C SER A 42 -20.27 3.65 3.38
N LEU A 43 -18.97 3.95 3.39
CA LEU A 43 -17.92 2.94 3.49
C LEU A 43 -18.07 2.03 4.72
N ARG A 44 -18.69 2.52 5.82
CA ARG A 44 -18.93 1.71 7.02
C ARG A 44 -19.89 0.54 6.80
N LEU A 45 -20.69 0.60 5.75
CA LEU A 45 -21.57 -0.53 5.39
C LEU A 45 -20.78 -1.73 4.89
N ASP A 46 -19.61 -1.49 4.29
CA ASP A 46 -18.72 -2.52 3.77
C ASP A 46 -17.55 -2.78 4.75
N ASN A 47 -16.99 -1.73 5.37
CA ASN A 47 -15.89 -1.84 6.32
C ASN A 47 -16.16 -1.01 7.57
N PRO A 48 -16.43 -1.64 8.74
CA PRO A 48 -16.73 -0.92 9.97
C PRO A 48 -15.59 -0.01 10.45
N LEU A 49 -14.35 -0.27 10.02
CA LEU A 49 -13.19 0.59 10.33
C LEU A 49 -13.17 1.87 9.48
N CYS A 50 -14.03 1.98 8.45
CA CYS A 50 -14.07 3.10 7.53
C CYS A 50 -12.69 3.39 6.90
N LYS A 51 -11.99 2.34 6.48
CA LYS A 51 -10.64 2.42 5.91
C LYS A 51 -10.60 1.86 4.49
N ILE A 52 -9.65 2.34 3.72
CA ILE A 52 -9.31 1.81 2.40
C ILE A 52 -7.87 1.27 2.42
N PRO A 53 -7.58 0.21 1.65
CA PRO A 53 -8.44 -0.49 0.69
C PRO A 53 -9.51 -1.36 1.35
N THR A 54 -10.66 -1.46 0.71
CA THR A 54 -11.74 -2.41 1.01
C THR A 54 -12.17 -3.03 -0.31
N LEU A 55 -12.09 -4.36 -0.43
CA LEU A 55 -12.41 -5.10 -1.64
C LEU A 55 -13.74 -5.82 -1.50
N ILE A 56 -14.68 -5.53 -2.40
CA ILE A 56 -15.96 -6.23 -2.50
C ILE A 56 -15.83 -7.26 -3.61
N LEU A 57 -16.03 -8.53 -3.27
CA LEU A 57 -15.94 -9.67 -4.19
C LEU A 57 -17.17 -9.75 -5.10
N ALA A 58 -17.07 -10.56 -6.15
CA ALA A 58 -18.18 -10.77 -7.09
C ALA A 58 -19.43 -11.40 -6.45
N ASN A 59 -19.28 -12.15 -5.36
CA ASN A 59 -20.35 -12.75 -4.57
C ASN A 59 -20.91 -11.82 -3.48
N GLY A 60 -20.36 -10.61 -3.34
CA GLY A 60 -20.76 -9.62 -2.33
C GLY A 60 -20.04 -9.72 -0.99
N GLU A 61 -19.15 -10.71 -0.79
CA GLU A 61 -18.26 -10.73 0.38
C GLU A 61 -17.29 -9.57 0.35
N VAL A 62 -16.84 -9.14 1.53
CA VAL A 62 -15.96 -7.98 1.69
C VAL A 62 -14.68 -8.37 2.41
N LEU A 63 -13.55 -7.96 1.86
CA LEU A 63 -12.22 -8.17 2.45
C LEU A 63 -11.55 -6.84 2.78
N PHE A 64 -10.91 -6.78 3.92
CA PHE A 64 -10.01 -5.73 4.41
C PHE A 64 -9.14 -6.35 5.53
N ASP A 65 -7.91 -5.82 5.85
CA ASP A 65 -7.30 -4.66 5.23
C ASP A 65 -6.35 -5.07 4.08
N SER A 66 -5.40 -4.22 3.72
CA SER A 66 -4.53 -4.45 2.57
C SER A 66 -3.72 -5.76 2.61
N PRO A 67 -3.20 -6.28 3.74
CA PRO A 67 -2.59 -7.61 3.82
C PRO A 67 -3.53 -8.73 3.35
N VAL A 68 -4.76 -8.75 3.87
CA VAL A 68 -5.77 -9.76 3.53
C VAL A 68 -6.14 -9.68 2.05
N VAL A 69 -6.38 -8.46 1.55
CA VAL A 69 -6.72 -8.23 0.14
C VAL A 69 -5.57 -8.68 -0.78
N CYS A 70 -4.32 -8.37 -0.44
CA CYS A 70 -3.16 -8.78 -1.23
C CYS A 70 -3.01 -10.30 -1.27
N GLU A 71 -3.14 -10.99 -0.14
CA GLU A 71 -3.01 -12.45 -0.09
C GLU A 71 -4.16 -13.13 -0.84
N TYR A 72 -5.38 -12.60 -0.75
CA TYR A 72 -6.51 -13.07 -1.54
C TYR A 72 -6.26 -12.95 -3.04
N LEU A 73 -5.82 -11.79 -3.52
CA LEU A 73 -5.51 -11.60 -4.94
C LEU A 73 -4.40 -12.54 -5.43
N ASP A 74 -3.36 -12.73 -4.63
CA ASP A 74 -2.26 -13.64 -4.95
C ASP A 74 -2.74 -15.11 -5.02
N SER A 75 -3.80 -15.46 -4.30
CA SER A 75 -4.39 -16.81 -4.33
C SER A 75 -5.21 -17.11 -5.59
N LEU A 76 -5.58 -16.09 -6.38
CA LEU A 76 -6.45 -16.25 -7.55
C LEU A 76 -5.72 -16.62 -8.84
N HIS A 77 -4.39 -16.66 -8.85
CA HIS A 77 -3.61 -16.98 -10.04
C HIS A 77 -2.65 -18.15 -9.78
N HIS A 78 -2.11 -18.71 -10.88
CA HIS A 78 -1.18 -19.84 -10.85
C HIS A 78 0.26 -19.43 -11.24
N GLY A 79 0.54 -18.12 -11.32
CA GLY A 79 1.88 -17.60 -11.59
C GLY A 79 2.81 -17.67 -10.39
N ALA A 80 3.91 -16.93 -10.45
CA ALA A 80 4.83 -16.79 -9.33
C ALA A 80 4.12 -16.10 -8.15
N GLN A 81 4.01 -16.82 -7.03
CA GLN A 81 3.29 -16.34 -5.85
C GLN A 81 4.12 -15.29 -5.09
N LEU A 82 3.47 -14.19 -4.72
CA LEU A 82 4.06 -13.16 -3.84
C LEU A 82 4.06 -13.61 -2.38
N PHE A 83 3.11 -14.47 -2.01
CA PHE A 83 3.05 -15.09 -0.69
C PHE A 83 3.55 -16.53 -0.78
N PRO A 84 4.77 -16.83 -0.29
CA PRO A 84 5.23 -18.21 -0.20
C PRO A 84 4.24 -19.05 0.60
N LYS A 85 4.04 -20.29 0.18
CA LYS A 85 2.98 -21.15 0.70
C LYS A 85 3.20 -21.52 2.18
N ASP A 86 4.44 -21.82 2.53
CA ASP A 86 4.86 -22.25 3.87
C ASP A 86 6.35 -21.98 4.12
N GLY A 87 6.86 -22.48 5.24
CA GLY A 87 8.28 -22.46 5.58
C GLY A 87 8.81 -21.07 5.98
N LEU A 88 10.15 -20.99 6.10
CA LEU A 88 10.84 -19.77 6.52
C LEU A 88 10.70 -18.62 5.51
N GLU A 89 10.58 -18.94 4.22
CA GLU A 89 10.35 -17.94 3.18
C GLU A 89 9.05 -17.18 3.40
N ARG A 90 7.97 -17.88 3.80
CA ARG A 90 6.71 -17.24 4.13
C ARG A 90 6.86 -16.26 5.29
N TRP A 91 7.49 -16.68 6.36
CA TRP A 91 7.70 -15.82 7.52
C TRP A 91 8.59 -14.62 7.21
N SER A 92 9.61 -14.81 6.37
CA SER A 92 10.44 -13.71 5.89
C SER A 92 9.63 -12.71 5.06
N ALA A 93 8.83 -13.18 4.11
CA ALA A 93 7.99 -12.33 3.27
C ALA A 93 6.96 -11.54 4.10
N LEU A 94 6.29 -12.19 5.05
CA LEU A 94 5.32 -11.54 5.95
C LEU A 94 5.99 -10.55 6.91
N ARG A 95 7.18 -10.86 7.43
CA ARG A 95 7.95 -9.92 8.26
C ARG A 95 8.33 -8.65 7.48
N LEU A 96 8.80 -8.80 6.24
CA LEU A 96 9.11 -7.66 5.38
C LEU A 96 7.86 -6.88 5.00
N GLN A 97 6.73 -7.55 4.78
CA GLN A 97 5.44 -6.89 4.60
C GLN A 97 5.06 -6.06 5.83
N ALA A 98 5.14 -6.66 7.02
CA ALA A 98 4.84 -5.96 8.27
C ALA A 98 5.76 -4.75 8.49
N LEU A 99 7.05 -4.86 8.11
CA LEU A 99 7.98 -3.74 8.18
C LEU A 99 7.59 -2.61 7.22
N GLY A 100 7.28 -2.94 5.95
CA GLY A 100 6.81 -1.96 4.96
C GLY A 100 5.51 -1.28 5.38
N ASP A 101 4.55 -2.05 5.89
CA ASP A 101 3.27 -1.53 6.41
C ASP A 101 3.52 -0.64 7.65
N GLY A 102 4.43 -1.01 8.54
CA GLY A 102 4.82 -0.20 9.70
C GLY A 102 5.47 1.14 9.31
N ILE A 103 6.31 1.16 8.26
CA ILE A 103 6.85 2.41 7.71
C ILE A 103 5.71 3.29 7.14
N LEU A 104 4.73 2.69 6.45
CA LEU A 104 3.57 3.41 5.94
C LEU A 104 2.71 3.98 7.05
N ASP A 105 2.44 3.22 8.10
CA ASP A 105 1.68 3.67 9.27
C ASP A 105 2.37 4.83 9.97
N ALA A 106 3.68 4.74 10.20
CA ALA A 106 4.45 5.81 10.81
C ALA A 106 4.45 7.09 9.94
N THR A 107 4.65 6.92 8.61
CA THR A 107 4.66 8.02 7.65
C THR A 107 3.29 8.71 7.58
N LEU A 108 2.20 7.94 7.53
CA LEU A 108 0.83 8.46 7.49
C LEU A 108 0.47 9.15 8.80
N SER A 109 0.79 8.54 9.95
CA SER A 109 0.52 9.11 11.27
C SER A 109 1.26 10.43 11.47
N ARG A 110 2.55 10.48 11.11
CA ARG A 110 3.34 11.73 11.11
C ARG A 110 2.68 12.80 10.25
N ARG A 111 2.24 12.45 9.03
CA ARG A 111 1.56 13.38 8.14
C ARG A 111 0.28 13.91 8.76
N MET A 112 -0.57 13.04 9.30
CA MET A 112 -1.84 13.44 9.89
C MET A 112 -1.64 14.38 11.08
N GLU A 113 -0.62 14.14 11.90
CA GLU A 113 -0.28 15.00 13.02
C GLU A 113 0.22 16.38 12.58
N ILE A 114 1.09 16.43 11.56
CA ILE A 114 1.58 17.70 11.00
C ILE A 114 0.46 18.53 10.34
N MET A 115 -0.60 17.88 9.86
CA MET A 115 -1.76 18.58 9.28
C MET A 115 -2.71 19.17 10.31
N ARG A 116 -2.57 18.86 11.60
CA ARG A 116 -3.36 19.48 12.67
C ARG A 116 -2.96 20.94 12.85
N ALA A 117 -3.80 21.71 13.55
CA ALA A 117 -3.41 23.05 13.95
C ALA A 117 -2.10 23.01 14.77
N PRO A 118 -1.17 23.96 14.58
CA PRO A 118 0.15 23.91 15.24
C PRO A 118 0.08 23.76 16.76
N THR A 119 -0.95 24.32 17.40
CA THR A 119 -1.19 24.23 18.85
C THR A 119 -1.73 22.88 19.33
N GLU A 120 -2.12 22.02 18.39
CA GLU A 120 -2.66 20.69 18.67
C GLU A 120 -1.69 19.58 18.27
N GLN A 121 -0.56 19.94 17.65
CA GLN A 121 0.46 18.96 17.25
C GLN A 121 1.25 18.48 18.45
N SER A 122 1.57 17.17 18.48
CA SER A 122 2.48 16.59 19.45
C SER A 122 3.86 16.38 18.82
N PRO A 123 4.88 17.22 19.15
CA PRO A 123 6.24 17.03 18.66
C PRO A 123 6.82 15.67 19.04
N GLU A 124 6.49 15.17 20.23
CA GLU A 124 6.94 13.87 20.73
C GLU A 124 6.46 12.71 19.84
N TRP A 125 5.19 12.73 19.42
CA TRP A 125 4.65 11.73 18.51
C TRP A 125 5.25 11.84 17.10
N ILE A 126 5.44 13.07 16.61
CA ILE A 126 6.10 13.31 15.31
C ILE A 126 7.49 12.72 15.33
N GLU A 127 8.29 13.02 16.37
CA GLU A 127 9.65 12.48 16.53
C GLU A 127 9.65 10.94 16.63
N ARG A 128 8.72 10.37 17.40
CA ARG A 128 8.59 8.92 17.54
C ARG A 128 8.39 8.22 16.18
N TRP A 129 7.52 8.76 15.33
CA TRP A 129 7.28 8.20 14.00
C TRP A 129 8.47 8.42 13.05
N MET A 130 9.16 9.53 13.16
CA MET A 130 10.41 9.77 12.41
C MET A 130 11.48 8.75 12.80
N LEU A 131 11.70 8.53 14.09
CA LEU A 131 12.65 7.55 14.58
C LEU A 131 12.28 6.12 14.16
N ALA A 132 11.01 5.74 14.24
CA ALA A 132 10.55 4.42 13.79
C ALA A 132 10.81 4.21 12.31
N SER A 133 10.50 5.20 11.46
CA SER A 133 10.78 5.14 10.03
C SER A 133 12.28 5.05 9.76
N SER A 134 13.10 5.93 10.36
CA SER A 134 14.54 5.94 10.15
C SER A 134 15.20 4.62 10.56
N ALA A 135 14.88 4.11 11.75
CA ALA A 135 15.42 2.84 12.24
C ALA A 135 15.02 1.65 11.32
N SER A 136 13.80 1.69 10.77
CA SER A 136 13.35 0.68 9.80
C SER A 136 14.13 0.74 8.49
N LEU A 137 14.42 1.94 8.00
CA LEU A 137 15.23 2.14 6.79
C LEU A 137 16.68 1.72 7.01
N ASP A 138 17.26 2.01 8.19
CA ASP A 138 18.61 1.57 8.57
C ASP A 138 18.69 0.05 8.65
N TRP A 139 17.65 -0.59 9.20
CA TRP A 139 17.57 -2.04 9.23
C TRP A 139 17.50 -2.64 7.83
N LEU A 140 16.71 -2.04 6.91
CA LEU A 140 16.63 -2.48 5.52
C LEU A 140 17.96 -2.32 4.78
N GLU A 141 18.70 -1.24 5.01
CA GLU A 141 20.04 -1.05 4.44
C GLU A 141 20.99 -2.17 4.86
N GLN A 142 21.01 -2.48 6.17
CA GLN A 142 21.86 -3.56 6.73
C GLN A 142 21.45 -4.95 6.22
N HIS A 143 20.21 -5.12 5.78
CA HIS A 143 19.63 -6.38 5.34
C HIS A 143 19.17 -6.34 3.88
N ALA A 144 19.81 -5.50 3.05
CA ALA A 144 19.41 -5.30 1.65
C ALA A 144 19.42 -6.61 0.84
N HIS A 145 20.22 -7.60 1.24
CA HIS A 145 20.21 -8.96 0.65
C HIS A 145 18.84 -9.67 0.73
N LEU A 146 17.97 -9.28 1.68
CA LEU A 146 16.60 -9.81 1.77
C LEU A 146 15.66 -9.24 0.70
N LEU A 147 16.11 -8.21 -0.02
CA LEU A 147 15.35 -7.57 -1.09
C LEU A 147 15.78 -8.06 -2.49
N GLU A 148 16.54 -9.15 -2.56
CA GLU A 148 16.89 -9.80 -3.81
C GLU A 148 15.74 -10.64 -4.34
N GLU A 149 15.75 -10.90 -5.66
CA GLU A 149 14.74 -11.74 -6.30
C GLU A 149 14.79 -13.20 -5.76
N PRO A 150 13.67 -13.90 -5.72
CA PRO A 150 12.39 -13.57 -6.35
C PRO A 150 11.55 -12.58 -5.55
N ILE A 151 10.76 -11.76 -6.28
CA ILE A 151 9.84 -10.79 -5.66
C ILE A 151 8.81 -11.49 -4.77
N ARG A 152 8.55 -10.92 -3.60
CA ARG A 152 7.54 -11.33 -2.63
C ARG A 152 6.75 -10.12 -2.15
N ILE A 153 5.67 -10.37 -1.39
CA ILE A 153 4.81 -9.31 -0.85
C ILE A 153 5.57 -8.27 -0.03
N GLY A 154 6.63 -8.68 0.67
CA GLY A 154 7.50 -7.76 1.41
C GLY A 154 8.18 -6.72 0.52
N HIS A 155 8.63 -7.12 -0.67
CA HIS A 155 9.22 -6.20 -1.65
C HIS A 155 8.19 -5.15 -2.11
N VAL A 156 6.95 -5.59 -2.38
CA VAL A 156 5.85 -4.71 -2.77
C VAL A 156 5.54 -3.72 -1.66
N ALA A 157 5.42 -4.18 -0.41
CA ALA A 157 5.13 -3.34 0.74
C ALA A 157 6.22 -2.27 0.95
N ILE A 158 7.50 -2.69 0.92
CA ILE A 158 8.65 -1.78 1.08
C ILE A 158 8.74 -0.80 -0.10
N GLY A 159 8.57 -1.26 -1.34
CA GLY A 159 8.57 -0.38 -2.52
C GLY A 159 7.47 0.69 -2.46
N CYS A 160 6.26 0.31 -2.04
CA CYS A 160 5.17 1.26 -1.83
C CYS A 160 5.47 2.24 -0.68
N ALA A 161 6.10 1.77 0.40
CA ALA A 161 6.47 2.61 1.53
C ALA A 161 7.51 3.66 1.16
N LEU A 162 8.60 3.28 0.48
CA LEU A 162 9.64 4.20 0.03
C LEU A 162 9.09 5.23 -0.98
N GLY A 163 8.27 4.77 -1.93
CA GLY A 163 7.63 5.67 -2.89
C GLY A 163 6.68 6.68 -2.22
N TYR A 164 5.92 6.25 -1.20
CA TYR A 164 5.04 7.14 -0.44
C TYR A 164 5.82 8.13 0.41
N PHE A 165 6.90 7.69 1.06
CA PHE A 165 7.78 8.53 1.85
C PHE A 165 8.35 9.67 1.00
N GLY A 166 8.91 9.36 -0.17
CA GLY A 166 9.45 10.36 -1.08
C GLY A 166 8.43 11.38 -1.61
N VAL A 167 7.13 10.99 -1.74
CA VAL A 167 6.06 11.92 -2.14
C VAL A 167 5.61 12.81 -0.98
N ARG A 168 5.60 12.30 0.26
CA ARG A 168 5.03 13.02 1.42
C ARG A 168 6.05 13.86 2.16
N PHE A 169 7.28 13.44 2.14
CA PHE A 169 8.40 14.09 2.81
C PHE A 169 9.61 14.20 1.86
N PRO A 170 9.48 14.96 0.75
CA PRO A 170 10.53 15.07 -0.25
C PRO A 170 11.82 15.69 0.29
N ASP A 171 11.72 16.49 1.35
CA ASP A 171 12.85 17.14 1.99
C ASP A 171 13.57 16.23 3.01
N ASP A 172 12.96 15.10 3.37
CA ASP A 172 13.60 14.11 4.22
C ASP A 172 14.49 13.20 3.37
N ASP A 173 15.80 13.43 3.43
CA ASP A 173 16.77 12.60 2.70
C ASP A 173 16.91 11.21 3.35
N TRP A 174 16.03 10.31 2.92
CA TRP A 174 16.10 8.93 3.37
C TRP A 174 17.21 8.11 2.71
N ARG A 175 17.83 8.62 1.63
CA ARG A 175 18.81 7.89 0.80
C ARG A 175 20.23 8.01 1.33
N THR A 176 20.59 9.15 1.92
CA THR A 176 21.94 9.35 2.48
C THR A 176 22.24 8.33 3.57
N GLY A 177 23.36 7.62 3.42
CA GLY A 177 23.76 6.52 4.29
C GLY A 177 23.06 5.17 4.02
N ARG A 178 22.20 5.08 2.98
CA ARG A 178 21.42 3.88 2.64
C ARG A 178 21.51 3.56 1.16
N SER A 179 22.72 3.40 0.66
CA SER A 179 23.02 3.24 -0.77
C SER A 179 22.47 1.94 -1.36
N SER A 180 22.53 0.84 -0.61
CA SER A 180 22.03 -0.46 -1.09
C SER A 180 20.51 -0.43 -1.25
N LEU A 181 19.82 0.13 -0.26
CA LEU A 181 18.37 0.32 -0.29
C LEU A 181 17.94 1.27 -1.42
N ALA A 182 18.69 2.36 -1.62
CA ALA A 182 18.43 3.33 -2.68
C ALA A 182 18.56 2.70 -4.08
N VAL A 183 19.65 1.96 -4.32
CA VAL A 183 19.87 1.24 -5.59
C VAL A 183 18.78 0.20 -5.83
N TRP A 184 18.40 -0.56 -4.80
CA TRP A 184 17.31 -1.51 -4.91
C TRP A 184 15.99 -0.82 -5.27
N PHE A 185 15.65 0.27 -4.57
CA PHE A 185 14.39 0.98 -4.81
C PHE A 185 14.35 1.57 -6.22
N ASP A 186 15.44 2.19 -6.71
CA ASP A 186 15.50 2.74 -8.06
C ASP A 186 15.23 1.67 -9.11
N ARG A 187 15.78 0.46 -8.93
CA ARG A 187 15.48 -0.68 -9.79
C ARG A 187 14.03 -1.15 -9.63
N PHE A 188 13.55 -1.29 -8.40
CA PHE A 188 12.20 -1.78 -8.12
C PHE A 188 11.11 -0.83 -8.66
N ASP A 189 11.30 0.48 -8.53
CA ASP A 189 10.34 1.49 -9.01
C ASP A 189 10.24 1.55 -10.55
N THR A 190 11.20 0.94 -11.29
CA THR A 190 11.08 0.79 -12.75
C THR A 190 10.10 -0.29 -13.18
N ARG A 191 9.62 -1.15 -12.29
CA ARG A 191 8.67 -2.23 -12.64
C ARG A 191 7.40 -1.67 -13.25
N PRO A 192 6.82 -2.36 -14.26
CA PRO A 192 5.56 -1.91 -14.88
C PRO A 192 4.43 -1.70 -13.85
N SER A 193 4.32 -2.57 -12.85
CA SER A 193 3.33 -2.47 -11.76
C SER A 193 3.52 -1.20 -10.92
N MET A 194 4.76 -0.86 -10.58
CA MET A 194 5.09 0.34 -9.80
C MET A 194 4.83 1.63 -10.58
N ARG A 195 5.20 1.64 -11.87
CA ARG A 195 4.95 2.78 -12.76
C ARG A 195 3.46 3.01 -13.01
N ALA A 196 2.71 1.94 -13.31
CA ALA A 196 1.28 2.03 -13.56
C ALA A 196 0.46 2.46 -12.35
N THR A 197 0.99 2.27 -11.14
CA THR A 197 0.35 2.62 -9.87
C THR A 197 1.01 3.81 -9.17
N SER A 198 1.90 4.54 -9.84
CA SER A 198 2.47 5.77 -9.29
C SER A 198 1.38 6.80 -9.01
N HIS A 199 1.62 7.70 -8.05
CA HIS A 199 0.67 8.78 -7.74
C HIS A 199 0.30 9.60 -8.99
N GLU A 200 1.30 9.88 -9.85
CA GLU A 200 1.09 10.57 -11.10
C GLU A 200 0.21 9.77 -12.07
N ALA A 201 0.46 8.47 -12.22
CA ALA A 201 -0.32 7.61 -13.11
C ALA A 201 -1.78 7.50 -12.63
N LEU A 202 -1.99 7.29 -11.32
CA LEU A 202 -3.33 7.17 -10.74
C LEU A 202 -4.12 8.49 -10.82
N SER A 203 -3.46 9.63 -10.68
CA SER A 203 -4.12 10.94 -10.79
C SER A 203 -4.62 11.28 -12.19
N LYS A 204 -4.07 10.61 -13.21
CA LYS A 204 -4.48 10.76 -14.64
C LYS A 204 -5.63 9.84 -15.03
N LEU A 205 -6.07 8.93 -14.16
CA LEU A 205 -7.20 8.06 -14.46
C LEU A 205 -8.48 8.90 -14.63
N PRO A 206 -9.25 8.67 -15.72
CA PRO A 206 -10.47 9.43 -15.95
C PRO A 206 -11.50 9.15 -14.86
N PRO A 207 -12.31 10.13 -14.45
CA PRO A 207 -13.34 9.98 -13.41
C PRO A 207 -14.34 8.86 -13.69
N THR A 208 -14.50 8.46 -14.97
CA THR A 208 -15.38 7.36 -15.39
C THR A 208 -14.85 5.97 -15.09
N GLN A 209 -13.55 5.81 -14.87
CA GLN A 209 -13.00 4.55 -14.33
C GLN A 209 -13.14 4.47 -12.81
N ILE A 210 -13.51 5.58 -12.21
CA ILE A 210 -13.81 5.76 -10.83
C ILE A 210 -15.31 6.12 -10.77
N LYS A 211 -16.21 5.17 -10.94
CA LYS A 211 -17.66 5.43 -10.79
C LYS A 211 -18.01 5.61 -9.33
N SER A 212 -18.70 6.72 -9.00
CA SER A 212 -19.39 6.87 -7.73
C SER A 212 -20.39 5.73 -7.56
N GLY A 213 -20.10 4.78 -6.68
CA GLY A 213 -21.03 3.71 -6.35
C GLY A 213 -22.25 4.30 -5.63
N GLY A 214 -23.39 4.31 -6.29
CA GLY A 214 -24.66 4.49 -5.60
C GLY A 214 -24.91 3.30 -4.65
N PRO A 215 -25.77 3.45 -3.62
CA PRO A 215 -26.06 2.40 -2.66
C PRO A 215 -26.56 1.15 -3.40
N VAL A 216 -25.90 0.03 -3.15
CA VAL A 216 -26.35 -1.28 -3.65
C VAL A 216 -27.60 -1.64 -2.86
N ALA A 217 -28.76 -1.66 -3.53
CA ALA A 217 -29.98 -2.22 -2.94
C ALA A 217 -29.69 -3.70 -2.61
N ARG A 218 -29.66 -4.01 -1.32
CA ARG A 218 -29.64 -5.40 -0.84
C ARG A 218 -31.04 -5.97 -1.04
N GLN A 219 -31.16 -7.01 -1.85
CA GLN A 219 -32.36 -7.89 -1.88
C GLN A 219 -32.28 -8.87 -0.72
#